data_52d474c30882f6b6360949cf746a8f35
#
_entry.id   52d474c30882f6b6360949cf746a8f35
#
_cell.length_a   1.000
_cell.length_b   1.000
_cell.length_c   1.000
_cell.angle_alpha   90.00
_cell.angle_beta   90.00
_cell.angle_gamma   90.00
#
_symmetry.space_group_name_H-M   'P 1'
#
loop_
_entity.id
_entity.type
_entity.pdbx_description
1 polymer ?
#
loop_
_entity_poly.entity_id
_entity_poly.type
_entity_poly.pdbx_seq_one_letter_code
_entity_poly.pdbx_strand_id
1 'polypeptide(L)'
;MMQRLVLIGLLWTAMVPAFGQSCGGSGMSLQVLGSGGPELQTKRASSSYLIWIDSKARVLIDAGGGSALRFGESGAQMTDLDVLLLTHLHVDHTADLPALIKSSWFEDRTRLLPIYGPGGNRLMPSTVAFVRALFDGTRGAYRYLGDFISPLDKSTYKLDPRDVREPPAKLGAPRRKEPMVLPVFRNDRLRVQAITVEHGPLPAVAFRIEAAGKTVVFSGDTNGNGKNLETLAAGADLFVAHNAVPEGAGGVERALHMPPSVIGAIAQGAKVKHLLLSHRMLRTLGKEEESLAAIRKSYAGPVNYADDLSCFRL
;
A
#
# COMPACT_ATOMS: atom_id res chain seq x y z
N MET A 1 30.52 23.87 65.16
CA MET A 1 30.06 24.20 63.79
C MET A 1 30.22 22.93 62.95
N MET A 2 29.11 22.22 62.68
CA MET A 2 29.08 21.02 61.83
C MET A 2 28.57 21.41 60.44
N GLN A 3 29.45 21.31 59.43
CA GLN A 3 29.05 21.48 58.04
C GLN A 3 28.36 20.20 57.53
N ARG A 4 27.10 20.32 57.11
CA ARG A 4 26.38 19.26 56.39
C ARG A 4 26.71 19.32 54.93
N LEU A 5 27.36 18.28 54.40
CA LEU A 5 27.50 18.05 52.96
C LEU A 5 26.15 17.57 52.39
N VAL A 6 25.59 18.32 51.43
CA VAL A 6 24.45 17.89 50.65
C VAL A 6 24.99 17.24 49.37
N LEU A 7 24.84 15.92 49.26
CA LEU A 7 25.11 15.19 48.01
C LEU A 7 23.91 15.37 47.05
N ILE A 8 24.10 16.12 45.96
CA ILE A 8 23.14 16.19 44.87
C ILE A 8 23.43 15.01 43.94
N GLY A 9 22.59 13.98 44.00
CA GLY A 9 22.64 12.86 43.05
C GLY A 9 22.08 13.30 41.70
N LEU A 10 22.94 13.38 40.66
CA LEU A 10 22.51 13.50 39.28
C LEU A 10 21.86 12.19 38.83
N LEU A 11 20.55 12.16 38.69
CA LEU A 11 19.82 11.11 37.98
C LEU A 11 20.10 11.27 36.47
N TRP A 12 20.96 10.41 35.95
CA TRP A 12 21.06 10.20 34.51
C TRP A 12 19.84 9.41 34.03
N THR A 13 18.85 10.07 33.44
CA THR A 13 17.81 9.40 32.67
C THR A 13 18.44 8.94 31.36
N ALA A 14 18.71 7.65 31.25
CA ALA A 14 19.09 7.05 29.98
C ALA A 14 17.91 7.24 29.01
N MET A 15 18.08 8.12 28.00
CA MET A 15 17.21 8.14 26.83
C MET A 15 17.37 6.80 26.10
N VAL A 16 16.44 5.88 26.31
CA VAL A 16 16.28 4.70 25.46
C VAL A 16 15.83 5.23 24.11
N PRO A 17 16.57 4.97 23.00
CA PRO A 17 16.10 5.34 21.68
C PRO A 17 14.74 4.65 21.48
N ALA A 18 13.71 5.41 21.18
CA ALA A 18 12.42 4.88 20.77
C ALA A 18 12.61 4.23 19.39
N PHE A 19 13.03 2.97 19.36
CA PHE A 19 12.87 2.14 18.18
C PHE A 19 11.37 2.08 17.90
N GLY A 20 10.97 2.44 16.68
CA GLY A 20 9.58 2.44 16.26
C GLY A 20 8.92 1.12 16.69
N GLN A 21 7.77 1.20 17.33
CA GLN A 21 7.05 0.00 17.76
C GLN A 21 6.72 -0.82 16.51
N SER A 22 7.34 -2.00 16.38
CA SER A 22 6.95 -2.94 15.35
C SER A 22 5.46 -3.26 15.51
N CYS A 23 4.72 -3.25 14.40
CA CYS A 23 3.30 -3.62 14.38
C CYS A 23 3.09 -5.14 14.58
N GLY A 24 4.13 -5.81 15.09
CA GLY A 24 4.18 -7.25 15.32
C GLY A 24 3.24 -7.72 16.43
N GLY A 25 2.93 -9.01 16.40
CA GLY A 25 2.04 -9.73 17.31
C GLY A 25 1.51 -10.96 16.62
N SER A 26 0.75 -11.80 17.32
CA SER A 26 0.05 -12.93 16.71
C SER A 26 -1.08 -12.45 15.80
N GLY A 27 -1.34 -13.20 14.73
CA GLY A 27 -2.38 -12.89 13.76
C GLY A 27 -1.97 -11.84 12.73
N MET A 28 -2.95 -11.11 12.20
CA MET A 28 -2.75 -10.14 11.11
C MET A 28 -2.83 -8.70 11.62
N SER A 29 -1.90 -7.86 11.18
CA SER A 29 -1.93 -6.41 11.44
C SER A 29 -1.58 -5.64 10.16
N LEU A 30 -2.15 -4.44 10.04
CA LEU A 30 -1.76 -3.45 9.04
C LEU A 30 -0.89 -2.39 9.70
N GLN A 31 0.26 -2.06 9.11
CA GLN A 31 1.04 -0.87 9.43
C GLN A 31 1.07 0.07 8.23
N VAL A 32 0.80 1.34 8.48
CA VAL A 32 0.89 2.39 7.47
C VAL A 32 2.33 2.90 7.46
N LEU A 33 3.05 2.76 6.35
CA LEU A 33 4.38 3.37 6.18
C LEU A 33 4.25 4.80 5.67
N GLY A 34 3.30 5.03 4.77
CA GLY A 34 3.02 6.34 4.22
C GLY A 34 1.53 6.55 4.02
N SER A 35 1.02 7.63 4.60
CA SER A 35 -0.40 7.99 4.63
C SER A 35 -0.76 9.17 3.72
N GLY A 36 0.24 9.77 3.06
CA GLY A 36 0.08 10.91 2.14
C GLY A 36 0.00 10.51 0.68
N GLY A 37 -0.26 11.50 -0.15
CA GLY A 37 -0.15 11.45 -1.62
C GLY A 37 1.18 12.09 -2.10
N PRO A 38 1.19 12.72 -3.30
CA PRO A 38 2.41 13.26 -3.91
C PRO A 38 2.89 14.59 -3.31
N GLU A 39 2.12 15.23 -2.45
CA GLU A 39 2.40 16.58 -1.95
C GLU A 39 3.35 16.55 -0.75
N LEU A 40 4.60 16.98 -0.94
CA LEU A 40 5.65 16.96 0.09
C LEU A 40 5.32 17.84 1.31
N GLN A 41 4.53 18.88 1.13
CA GLN A 41 4.12 19.84 2.19
C GLN A 41 3.24 19.19 3.27
N THR A 42 2.64 18.04 2.99
CA THR A 42 1.85 17.29 3.98
C THR A 42 2.71 16.75 5.11
N LYS A 43 4.05 16.69 4.93
CA LYS A 43 5.03 16.08 5.84
C LYS A 43 4.73 14.60 6.14
N ARG A 44 4.07 13.91 5.21
CA ARG A 44 3.74 12.49 5.24
C ARG A 44 4.55 11.77 4.18
N ALA A 45 4.98 10.57 4.47
CA ALA A 45 5.44 9.68 3.42
C ALA A 45 4.27 9.36 2.48
N SER A 46 4.55 9.21 1.20
CA SER A 46 3.55 8.83 0.20
C SER A 46 3.12 7.38 0.38
N SER A 47 2.00 7.01 -0.23
CA SER A 47 1.30 5.74 0.00
C SER A 47 2.19 4.51 0.05
N SER A 48 2.17 3.84 1.19
CA SER A 48 2.82 2.54 1.39
C SER A 48 2.31 1.86 2.66
N TYR A 49 2.15 0.53 2.61
CA TYR A 49 1.56 -0.23 3.72
C TYR A 49 2.25 -1.59 3.86
N LEU A 50 2.34 -2.08 5.11
CA LEU A 50 2.79 -3.43 5.43
C LEU A 50 1.67 -4.26 6.03
N ILE A 51 1.53 -5.50 5.56
CA ILE A 51 0.77 -6.53 6.27
C ILE A 51 1.76 -7.38 7.06
N TRP A 52 1.56 -7.37 8.36
CA TRP A 52 2.25 -8.24 9.30
C TRP A 52 1.42 -9.49 9.57
N ILE A 53 2.08 -10.65 9.59
CA ILE A 53 1.48 -11.94 9.99
C ILE A 53 2.45 -12.58 10.97
N ASP A 54 1.98 -12.82 12.19
CA ASP A 54 2.77 -13.42 13.27
C ASP A 54 4.15 -12.74 13.44
N SER A 55 4.13 -11.43 13.66
CA SER A 55 5.32 -10.58 13.87
C SER A 55 6.28 -10.44 12.69
N LYS A 56 5.90 -10.89 11.48
CA LYS A 56 6.72 -10.75 10.28
C LYS A 56 5.99 -9.97 9.20
N ALA A 57 6.66 -8.97 8.62
CA ALA A 57 6.14 -8.24 7.46
C ALA A 57 6.09 -9.18 6.25
N ARG A 58 4.89 -9.49 5.74
CA ARG A 58 4.71 -10.45 4.65
C ARG A 58 4.34 -9.83 3.32
N VAL A 59 3.63 -8.72 3.35
CA VAL A 59 3.20 -8.03 2.13
C VAL A 59 3.56 -6.56 2.25
N LEU A 60 4.20 -6.02 1.22
CA LEU A 60 4.37 -4.59 1.04
C LEU A 60 3.42 -4.14 -0.08
N ILE A 61 2.59 -3.15 0.19
CA ILE A 61 1.67 -2.54 -0.77
C ILE A 61 2.12 -1.12 -1.03
N ASP A 62 2.44 -0.81 -2.27
CA ASP A 62 3.03 0.42 -2.75
C ASP A 62 4.38 0.77 -2.08
N ALA A 63 5.17 1.61 -2.72
CA ALA A 63 6.49 2.03 -2.31
C ALA A 63 6.67 3.53 -2.63
N GLY A 64 5.78 4.36 -2.10
CA GLY A 64 5.79 5.80 -2.31
C GLY A 64 6.98 6.50 -1.64
N GLY A 65 7.23 7.76 -2.01
CA GLY A 65 8.36 8.54 -1.50
C GLY A 65 8.34 8.69 0.02
N GLY A 66 9.46 8.41 0.68
CA GLY A 66 9.61 8.38 2.15
C GLY A 66 9.30 7.02 2.78
N SER A 67 8.67 6.10 2.05
CA SER A 67 8.28 4.79 2.59
C SER A 67 9.48 3.88 2.91
N ALA A 68 10.60 4.01 2.20
CA ALA A 68 11.81 3.23 2.49
C ALA A 68 12.39 3.57 3.88
N LEU A 69 12.39 4.84 4.26
CA LEU A 69 12.80 5.25 5.61
C LEU A 69 11.86 4.67 6.66
N ARG A 70 10.54 4.80 6.43
CA ARG A 70 9.50 4.25 7.33
C ARG A 70 9.54 2.73 7.42
N PHE A 71 9.91 2.04 6.33
CA PHE A 71 10.15 0.59 6.34
C PHE A 71 11.27 0.23 7.32
N GLY A 72 12.39 0.95 7.29
CA GLY A 72 13.47 0.75 8.27
C GLY A 72 13.03 1.06 9.70
N GLU A 73 12.31 2.16 9.93
CA GLU A 73 11.79 2.55 11.25
C GLU A 73 10.77 1.54 11.81
N SER A 74 10.02 0.85 10.95
CA SER A 74 9.06 -0.19 11.36
C SER A 74 9.72 -1.46 11.89
N GLY A 75 11.02 -1.65 11.63
CA GLY A 75 11.74 -2.89 11.92
C GLY A 75 11.43 -4.04 10.95
N ALA A 76 10.75 -3.75 9.84
CA ALA A 76 10.49 -4.74 8.79
C ALA A 76 11.79 -5.14 8.08
N GLN A 77 11.82 -6.36 7.56
CA GLN A 77 12.94 -6.89 6.79
C GLN A 77 12.47 -7.35 5.41
N MET A 78 13.23 -7.01 4.37
CA MET A 78 12.91 -7.43 2.99
C MET A 78 12.96 -8.95 2.83
N THR A 79 13.78 -9.65 3.64
CA THR A 79 13.84 -11.11 3.69
C THR A 79 12.53 -11.76 4.10
N ASP A 80 11.71 -11.09 4.92
CA ASP A 80 10.44 -11.63 5.41
C ASP A 80 9.29 -11.49 4.39
N LEU A 81 9.40 -10.56 3.44
CA LEU A 81 8.33 -10.30 2.47
C LEU A 81 8.07 -11.52 1.58
N ASP A 82 6.81 -11.90 1.46
CA ASP A 82 6.34 -12.92 0.53
C ASP A 82 6.00 -12.34 -0.84
N VAL A 83 5.51 -11.09 -0.88
CA VAL A 83 5.10 -10.40 -2.11
C VAL A 83 5.11 -8.89 -1.95
N LEU A 84 5.38 -8.17 -3.05
CA LEU A 84 5.23 -6.73 -3.21
C LEU A 84 4.11 -6.45 -4.21
N LEU A 85 3.21 -5.54 -3.88
CA LEU A 85 2.03 -5.18 -4.66
C LEU A 85 2.08 -3.70 -5.02
N LEU A 86 1.88 -3.35 -6.28
CA LEU A 86 1.78 -1.97 -6.76
C LEU A 86 0.36 -1.73 -7.26
N THR A 87 -0.36 -0.79 -6.64
CA THR A 87 -1.73 -0.46 -7.04
C THR A 87 -1.76 0.22 -8.40
N HIS A 88 -0.82 1.10 -8.66
CA HIS A 88 -0.56 1.74 -9.95
C HIS A 88 0.86 2.34 -9.96
N LEU A 89 1.27 2.97 -11.07
CA LEU A 89 2.68 3.35 -11.25
C LEU A 89 2.91 4.87 -11.19
N HIS A 90 2.09 5.63 -10.45
CA HIS A 90 2.42 7.00 -10.12
C HIS A 90 3.62 7.06 -9.17
N VAL A 91 4.34 8.18 -9.20
CA VAL A 91 5.58 8.37 -8.44
C VAL A 91 5.35 8.25 -6.92
N ASP A 92 4.23 8.73 -6.43
CA ASP A 92 3.85 8.65 -5.01
C ASP A 92 3.40 7.25 -4.54
N HIS A 93 3.45 6.27 -5.45
CA HIS A 93 3.24 4.85 -5.15
C HIS A 93 4.47 3.99 -5.45
N THR A 94 5.53 4.55 -6.06
CA THR A 94 6.66 3.75 -6.57
C THR A 94 8.04 4.35 -6.38
N ALA A 95 8.16 5.61 -5.93
CA ALA A 95 9.43 6.35 -5.90
C ALA A 95 10.53 5.66 -5.08
N ASP A 96 10.18 5.00 -3.99
CA ASP A 96 11.14 4.35 -3.10
C ASP A 96 11.41 2.87 -3.41
N LEU A 97 10.78 2.32 -4.46
CA LEU A 97 11.06 0.94 -4.87
C LEU A 97 12.55 0.68 -5.10
N PRO A 98 13.32 1.54 -5.79
CA PRO A 98 14.77 1.33 -5.95
C PRO A 98 15.53 1.35 -4.63
N ALA A 99 15.16 2.21 -3.68
CA ALA A 99 15.80 2.28 -2.37
C ALA A 99 15.57 1.00 -1.56
N LEU A 100 14.34 0.48 -1.53
CA LEU A 100 13.98 -0.77 -0.88
C LEU A 100 14.73 -1.97 -1.51
N ILE A 101 14.78 -2.05 -2.84
CA ILE A 101 15.52 -3.11 -3.52
C ILE A 101 17.03 -3.01 -3.24
N LYS A 102 17.59 -1.79 -3.20
CA LYS A 102 18.99 -1.63 -2.82
C LYS A 102 19.23 -2.02 -1.37
N SER A 103 18.34 -1.68 -0.45
CA SER A 103 18.44 -2.08 0.97
C SER A 103 18.46 -3.61 1.12
N SER A 104 17.63 -4.32 0.38
CA SER A 104 17.56 -5.78 0.42
C SER A 104 18.85 -6.50 0.00
N TRP A 105 19.78 -5.81 -0.68
CA TRP A 105 21.11 -6.33 -0.98
C TRP A 105 21.92 -6.64 0.28
N PHE A 106 21.67 -5.90 1.36
CA PHE A 106 22.38 -6.07 2.63
C PHE A 106 21.70 -7.09 3.56
N GLU A 107 20.66 -7.76 3.06
CA GLU A 107 19.94 -8.79 3.77
C GLU A 107 20.12 -10.15 3.06
N ASP A 108 20.16 -11.23 3.82
CA ASP A 108 20.39 -12.60 3.30
C ASP A 108 19.10 -13.22 2.73
N ARG A 109 18.47 -12.54 1.76
CA ARG A 109 17.31 -13.08 1.07
C ARG A 109 17.73 -14.14 0.05
N THR A 110 17.14 -15.34 0.15
CA THR A 110 17.49 -16.50 -0.70
C THR A 110 16.36 -16.97 -1.59
N ARG A 111 15.28 -16.18 -1.76
CA ARG A 111 14.10 -16.56 -2.54
C ARG A 111 13.62 -15.42 -3.44
N LEU A 112 12.85 -15.76 -4.47
CA LEU A 112 12.22 -14.78 -5.35
C LEU A 112 11.40 -13.78 -4.56
N LEU A 113 11.37 -12.52 -5.03
CA LEU A 113 10.42 -11.51 -4.60
C LEU A 113 9.43 -11.23 -5.74
N PRO A 114 8.24 -11.84 -5.72
CA PRO A 114 7.21 -11.51 -6.67
C PRO A 114 6.74 -10.05 -6.50
N ILE A 115 6.62 -9.33 -7.62
CA ILE A 115 6.13 -7.95 -7.67
C ILE A 115 4.94 -7.92 -8.62
N TYR A 116 3.74 -7.72 -8.09
CA TYR A 116 2.52 -7.62 -8.88
C TYR A 116 2.03 -6.19 -8.96
N GLY A 117 1.54 -5.80 -10.14
CA GLY A 117 0.89 -4.53 -10.34
C GLY A 117 0.19 -4.47 -11.71
N PRO A 118 -0.38 -3.34 -12.11
CA PRO A 118 -1.22 -3.24 -13.29
C PRO A 118 -0.48 -3.57 -14.58
N GLY A 119 -1.21 -4.11 -15.54
CA GLY A 119 -0.79 -4.15 -16.93
C GLY A 119 -0.69 -2.74 -17.52
N GLY A 120 0.20 -2.55 -18.51
CA GLY A 120 0.37 -1.26 -19.16
C GLY A 120 -0.72 -0.94 -20.18
N ASN A 121 -0.71 0.31 -20.64
CA ASN A 121 -1.46 0.80 -21.78
C ASN A 121 -0.60 1.74 -22.63
N ARG A 122 -1.21 2.56 -23.51
CA ARG A 122 -0.46 3.53 -24.34
C ARG A 122 0.21 4.66 -23.54
N LEU A 123 -0.29 4.96 -22.34
CA LEU A 123 0.18 6.08 -21.52
C LEU A 123 1.19 5.64 -20.46
N MET A 124 1.04 4.42 -19.94
CA MET A 124 1.86 3.92 -18.84
C MET A 124 2.46 2.55 -19.17
N PRO A 125 3.70 2.28 -18.76
CA PRO A 125 4.28 0.95 -18.86
C PRO A 125 3.48 -0.06 -18.04
N SER A 126 3.66 -1.34 -18.32
CA SER A 126 3.22 -2.38 -17.41
C SER A 126 4.19 -2.51 -16.23
N THR A 127 3.78 -3.17 -15.16
CA THR A 127 4.65 -3.45 -14.00
C THR A 127 5.94 -4.16 -14.41
N VAL A 128 5.85 -5.14 -15.30
CA VAL A 128 7.04 -5.83 -15.85
C VAL A 128 7.96 -4.85 -16.58
N ALA A 129 7.39 -4.00 -17.45
CA ALA A 129 8.17 -3.02 -18.20
C ALA A 129 8.77 -1.94 -17.26
N PHE A 130 8.04 -1.50 -16.25
CA PHE A 130 8.49 -0.54 -15.25
C PHE A 130 9.69 -1.07 -14.45
N VAL A 131 9.58 -2.28 -13.88
CA VAL A 131 10.68 -2.90 -13.11
C VAL A 131 11.91 -3.11 -13.98
N ARG A 132 11.75 -3.49 -15.25
CA ARG A 132 12.86 -3.57 -16.21
C ARG A 132 13.47 -2.21 -16.52
N ALA A 133 12.66 -1.17 -16.70
CA ALA A 133 13.16 0.19 -16.92
C ALA A 133 14.01 0.70 -15.72
N LEU A 134 13.71 0.23 -14.51
CA LEU A 134 14.52 0.55 -13.34
C LEU A 134 15.82 -0.27 -13.27
N PHE A 135 15.76 -1.59 -13.48
CA PHE A 135 16.82 -2.52 -13.06
C PHE A 135 17.47 -3.33 -14.21
N ASP A 136 17.04 -3.19 -15.46
CA ASP A 136 17.71 -3.89 -16.56
C ASP A 136 19.20 -3.57 -16.59
N GLY A 137 20.06 -4.60 -16.64
CA GLY A 137 21.51 -4.45 -16.53
C GLY A 137 22.16 -3.68 -17.68
N THR A 138 21.45 -3.46 -18.78
CA THR A 138 21.96 -2.72 -19.97
C THR A 138 21.31 -1.35 -20.13
N ARG A 139 19.99 -1.24 -19.90
CA ARG A 139 19.16 -0.07 -20.20
C ARG A 139 18.45 0.52 -18.98
N GLY A 140 18.46 -0.16 -17.85
CA GLY A 140 17.80 0.29 -16.63
C GLY A 140 18.44 1.55 -16.03
N ALA A 141 17.62 2.36 -15.37
CA ALA A 141 18.09 3.53 -14.64
C ALA A 141 19.11 3.15 -13.54
N TYR A 142 18.85 2.04 -12.86
CA TYR A 142 19.70 1.47 -11.80
C TYR A 142 20.36 0.17 -12.26
N ARG A 143 21.00 0.17 -13.43
CA ARG A 143 21.58 -1.03 -14.06
C ARG A 143 22.60 -1.77 -13.19
N TYR A 144 23.24 -1.11 -12.21
CA TYR A 144 24.12 -1.75 -11.24
C TYR A 144 23.40 -2.73 -10.29
N LEU A 145 22.06 -2.73 -10.28
CA LEU A 145 21.19 -3.70 -9.62
C LEU A 145 20.62 -4.75 -10.60
N GLY A 146 21.19 -4.83 -11.81
CA GLY A 146 20.69 -5.71 -12.87
C GLY A 146 20.71 -7.18 -12.52
N ASP A 147 21.57 -7.61 -11.60
CA ASP A 147 21.64 -8.99 -11.13
C ASP A 147 20.33 -9.48 -10.48
N PHE A 148 19.54 -8.56 -9.92
CA PHE A 148 18.23 -8.90 -9.35
C PHE A 148 17.20 -9.36 -10.40
N ILE A 149 17.36 -9.03 -11.66
CA ILE A 149 16.45 -9.46 -12.73
C ILE A 149 17.14 -10.23 -13.85
N SER A 150 18.47 -10.35 -13.82
CA SER A 150 19.24 -11.07 -14.84
C SER A 150 19.04 -12.57 -14.73
N PRO A 151 18.67 -13.29 -15.82
CA PRO A 151 18.62 -14.73 -15.80
C PRO A 151 20.04 -15.38 -15.82
N LEU A 152 21.08 -14.59 -16.11
CA LEU A 152 22.48 -15.05 -16.17
C LEU A 152 23.12 -15.10 -14.78
N ASP A 153 22.66 -14.27 -13.86
CA ASP A 153 23.11 -14.32 -12.47
C ASP A 153 22.48 -15.52 -11.74
N LYS A 154 23.30 -16.27 -11.00
CA LYS A 154 22.92 -17.54 -10.36
C LYS A 154 22.38 -17.40 -8.94
N SER A 155 22.25 -16.17 -8.41
CA SER A 155 21.68 -15.95 -7.08
C SER A 155 20.22 -16.40 -7.05
N THR A 156 19.78 -16.90 -5.91
CA THR A 156 18.40 -17.33 -5.69
C THR A 156 17.45 -16.18 -5.42
N TYR A 157 18.00 -15.03 -5.00
CA TYR A 157 17.21 -13.81 -4.84
C TYR A 157 17.06 -13.10 -6.18
N LYS A 158 15.85 -13.09 -6.71
CA LYS A 158 15.48 -12.35 -7.92
C LYS A 158 14.16 -11.62 -7.69
N LEU A 159 14.01 -10.49 -8.36
CA LEU A 159 12.72 -9.84 -8.55
C LEU A 159 11.96 -10.56 -9.65
N ASP A 160 10.69 -10.84 -9.40
CA ASP A 160 9.80 -11.52 -10.33
C ASP A 160 8.57 -10.64 -10.62
N PRO A 161 8.73 -9.62 -11.49
CA PRO A 161 7.65 -8.71 -11.83
C PRO A 161 6.59 -9.39 -12.69
N ARG A 162 5.33 -9.17 -12.36
CA ARG A 162 4.15 -9.76 -13.02
C ARG A 162 3.04 -8.74 -13.19
N ASP A 163 2.45 -8.73 -14.37
CA ASP A 163 1.32 -7.88 -14.69
C ASP A 163 0.00 -8.52 -14.24
N VAL A 164 -0.80 -7.76 -13.50
CA VAL A 164 -2.20 -8.08 -13.21
C VAL A 164 -3.05 -7.55 -14.37
N ARG A 165 -3.65 -8.45 -15.13
CA ARG A 165 -4.47 -8.13 -16.30
C ARG A 165 -5.70 -9.02 -16.35
N GLU A 166 -6.82 -8.46 -16.75
CA GLU A 166 -7.94 -9.27 -17.17
C GLU A 166 -7.57 -10.04 -18.45
N PRO A 167 -7.97 -11.31 -18.57
CA PRO A 167 -7.78 -12.03 -19.83
C PRO A 167 -8.50 -11.29 -20.94
N PRO A 168 -7.90 -11.26 -22.17
CA PRO A 168 -8.50 -10.61 -23.31
C PRO A 168 -9.90 -11.19 -23.57
N ALA A 169 -10.84 -10.31 -23.90
CA ALA A 169 -12.16 -10.76 -24.32
C ALA A 169 -12.02 -11.62 -25.59
N LYS A 170 -12.73 -12.75 -25.65
CA LYS A 170 -12.81 -13.54 -26.88
C LYS A 170 -13.41 -12.68 -27.98
N LEU A 171 -12.89 -12.80 -29.18
CA LEU A 171 -13.41 -12.07 -30.35
C LEU A 171 -14.91 -12.37 -30.52
N GLY A 172 -15.74 -11.30 -30.59
CA GLY A 172 -17.20 -11.41 -30.67
C GLY A 172 -17.93 -11.68 -29.35
N ALA A 173 -17.22 -11.84 -28.25
CA ALA A 173 -17.87 -12.01 -26.94
C ALA A 173 -18.49 -10.67 -26.47
N PRO A 174 -19.70 -10.70 -25.86
CA PRO A 174 -20.27 -9.50 -25.26
C PRO A 174 -19.35 -8.97 -24.16
N ARG A 175 -19.35 -7.63 -24.00
CA ARG A 175 -18.59 -6.99 -22.89
C ARG A 175 -19.05 -7.59 -21.57
N ARG A 176 -18.10 -8.00 -20.73
CA ARG A 176 -18.38 -8.55 -19.39
C ARG A 176 -19.18 -7.53 -18.57
N LYS A 177 -20.30 -7.95 -18.02
CA LYS A 177 -21.15 -7.11 -17.17
C LYS A 177 -20.75 -7.15 -15.70
N GLU A 178 -20.21 -8.30 -15.27
CA GLU A 178 -19.84 -8.52 -13.86
C GLU A 178 -18.38 -8.25 -13.61
N PRO A 179 -18.03 -7.70 -12.42
CA PRO A 179 -16.67 -7.52 -11.97
C PRO A 179 -15.87 -8.83 -11.99
N MET A 180 -14.60 -8.79 -12.37
CA MET A 180 -13.73 -9.95 -12.40
C MET A 180 -12.63 -9.88 -11.34
N VAL A 181 -12.78 -10.63 -10.27
CA VAL A 181 -11.73 -10.80 -9.26
C VAL A 181 -10.67 -11.76 -9.78
N LEU A 182 -9.43 -11.31 -9.82
CA LEU A 182 -8.27 -12.03 -10.35
C LEU A 182 -7.46 -12.66 -9.21
N PRO A 183 -7.09 -13.93 -9.26
CA PRO A 183 -6.09 -14.48 -8.35
C PRO A 183 -4.72 -13.89 -8.70
N VAL A 184 -3.96 -13.45 -7.67
CA VAL A 184 -2.66 -12.80 -7.85
C VAL A 184 -1.55 -13.64 -7.24
N PHE A 185 -1.64 -13.91 -5.94
CA PHE A 185 -0.63 -14.63 -5.20
C PHE A 185 -1.27 -15.52 -4.14
N ARG A 186 -0.64 -16.66 -3.86
CA ARG A 186 -1.04 -17.56 -2.78
C ARG A 186 0.14 -18.38 -2.29
N ASN A 187 0.23 -18.51 -0.98
CA ASN A 187 1.09 -19.50 -0.31
C ASN A 187 0.31 -20.14 0.87
N ASP A 188 1.03 -20.79 1.77
CA ASP A 188 0.48 -21.45 2.97
C ASP A 188 -0.10 -20.49 4.01
N ARG A 189 0.26 -19.19 3.97
CA ARG A 189 -0.10 -18.17 4.97
C ARG A 189 -1.11 -17.16 4.49
N LEU A 190 -1.08 -16.80 3.21
CA LEU A 190 -1.88 -15.69 2.69
C LEU A 190 -2.36 -15.93 1.26
N ARG A 191 -3.41 -15.24 0.90
CA ARG A 191 -3.98 -15.17 -0.44
C ARG A 191 -4.15 -13.71 -0.84
N VAL A 192 -3.75 -13.39 -2.07
CA VAL A 192 -3.95 -12.07 -2.68
C VAL A 192 -4.82 -12.21 -3.91
N GLN A 193 -5.81 -11.34 -4.01
CA GLN A 193 -6.67 -11.16 -5.17
C GLN A 193 -6.63 -9.69 -5.59
N ALA A 194 -6.94 -9.41 -6.84
CA ALA A 194 -7.02 -8.05 -7.36
C ALA A 194 -8.25 -7.87 -8.25
N ILE A 195 -8.61 -6.62 -8.46
CA ILE A 195 -9.59 -6.21 -9.45
C ILE A 195 -9.10 -4.93 -10.12
N THR A 196 -9.39 -4.75 -11.41
CA THR A 196 -9.11 -3.49 -12.10
C THR A 196 -10.04 -2.39 -11.58
N VAL A 197 -9.52 -1.18 -11.40
CA VAL A 197 -10.28 0.00 -10.98
C VAL A 197 -10.03 1.16 -11.93
N GLU A 198 -10.94 2.14 -11.95
CA GLU A 198 -10.81 3.31 -12.80
C GLU A 198 -10.03 4.42 -12.07
N HIS A 199 -8.89 4.80 -12.64
CA HIS A 199 -8.08 5.94 -12.22
C HIS A 199 -7.83 6.86 -13.42
N GLY A 200 -8.89 7.45 -13.93
CA GLY A 200 -8.88 8.15 -15.21
C GLY A 200 -8.40 7.23 -16.36
N PRO A 201 -7.45 7.66 -17.19
CA PRO A 201 -6.91 6.84 -18.27
C PRO A 201 -5.76 5.92 -17.83
N LEU A 202 -5.40 5.88 -16.56
CA LEU A 202 -4.22 5.18 -16.07
C LEU A 202 -4.57 3.79 -15.57
N PRO A 203 -3.76 2.75 -15.87
CA PRO A 203 -3.97 1.42 -15.35
C PRO A 203 -3.81 1.38 -13.83
N ALA A 204 -4.83 0.87 -13.14
CA ALA A 204 -4.83 0.74 -11.69
C ALA A 204 -5.57 -0.54 -11.25
N VAL A 205 -5.17 -1.07 -10.10
CA VAL A 205 -5.76 -2.25 -9.48
C VAL A 205 -5.95 -2.02 -7.98
N ALA A 206 -7.03 -2.56 -7.45
CA ALA A 206 -7.26 -2.72 -6.03
C ALA A 206 -6.85 -4.13 -5.60
N PHE A 207 -6.41 -4.29 -4.35
CA PHE A 207 -5.97 -5.58 -3.80
C PHE A 207 -6.81 -6.00 -2.60
N ARG A 208 -7.08 -7.31 -2.51
CA ARG A 208 -7.66 -8.00 -1.36
C ARG A 208 -6.65 -8.99 -0.82
N ILE A 209 -6.33 -8.91 0.47
CA ILE A 209 -5.37 -9.78 1.16
C ILE A 209 -6.10 -10.52 2.27
N GLU A 210 -6.02 -11.83 2.25
CA GLU A 210 -6.61 -12.73 3.24
C GLU A 210 -5.50 -13.50 3.96
N ALA A 211 -5.45 -13.44 5.28
CA ALA A 211 -4.53 -14.16 6.14
C ALA A 211 -5.07 -14.28 7.56
N ALA A 212 -4.73 -15.35 8.29
CA ALA A 212 -5.13 -15.56 9.67
C ALA A 212 -6.63 -15.36 9.94
N GLY A 213 -7.49 -15.72 8.98
CA GLY A 213 -8.95 -15.56 9.08
C GLY A 213 -9.45 -14.11 8.96
N LYS A 214 -8.59 -13.17 8.57
CA LYS A 214 -8.88 -11.74 8.39
C LYS A 214 -8.70 -11.30 6.95
N THR A 215 -9.33 -10.20 6.60
CA THR A 215 -9.33 -9.64 5.26
C THR A 215 -9.08 -8.14 5.28
N VAL A 216 -8.07 -7.69 4.54
CA VAL A 216 -7.81 -6.27 4.28
C VAL A 216 -7.94 -6.01 2.78
N VAL A 217 -8.59 -4.90 2.44
CA VAL A 217 -8.73 -4.44 1.04
C VAL A 217 -8.13 -3.06 0.91
N PHE A 218 -7.35 -2.85 -0.16
CA PHE A 218 -6.74 -1.57 -0.53
C PHE A 218 -7.37 -1.08 -1.82
N SER A 219 -7.94 0.12 -1.80
CA SER A 219 -8.55 0.70 -3.00
C SER A 219 -7.50 1.06 -4.06
N GLY A 220 -6.29 1.45 -3.64
CA GLY A 220 -5.43 2.28 -4.47
C GLY A 220 -6.13 3.58 -4.85
N ASP A 221 -5.58 4.27 -5.84
CA ASP A 221 -6.23 5.44 -6.41
C ASP A 221 -7.30 5.01 -7.42
N THR A 222 -8.51 5.51 -7.23
CA THR A 222 -9.67 5.21 -8.07
C THR A 222 -10.77 6.24 -7.89
N ASN A 223 -11.56 6.46 -8.91
CA ASN A 223 -12.76 7.30 -8.83
C ASN A 223 -13.96 6.58 -8.21
N GLY A 224 -13.85 5.27 -7.97
CA GLY A 224 -14.90 4.45 -7.35
C GLY A 224 -16.09 4.13 -8.26
N ASN A 225 -15.98 4.39 -9.57
CA ASN A 225 -17.06 4.07 -10.48
C ASN A 225 -17.28 2.55 -10.63
N GLY A 226 -18.55 2.18 -10.85
CA GLY A 226 -18.93 0.79 -11.07
C GLY A 226 -19.01 -0.02 -9.76
N LYS A 227 -18.98 -1.35 -9.90
CA LYS A 227 -19.13 -2.30 -8.80
C LYS A 227 -17.84 -3.05 -8.44
N ASN A 228 -16.74 -2.76 -9.14
CA ASN A 228 -15.50 -3.50 -8.99
C ASN A 228 -14.98 -3.44 -7.57
N LEU A 229 -14.81 -2.23 -7.03
CA LEU A 229 -14.26 -2.04 -5.69
C LEU A 229 -15.21 -2.58 -4.60
N GLU A 230 -16.53 -2.35 -4.72
CA GLU A 230 -17.54 -2.89 -3.81
C GLU A 230 -17.49 -4.44 -3.80
N THR A 231 -17.35 -5.07 -4.98
CA THR A 231 -17.23 -6.52 -5.09
C THR A 231 -15.96 -7.04 -4.40
N LEU A 232 -14.81 -6.40 -4.62
CA LEU A 232 -13.56 -6.82 -3.99
C LEU A 232 -13.58 -6.64 -2.47
N ALA A 233 -14.20 -5.55 -1.98
CA ALA A 233 -14.25 -5.20 -0.57
C ALA A 233 -15.31 -5.98 0.22
N ALA A 234 -16.11 -6.83 -0.43
CA ALA A 234 -17.21 -7.54 0.22
C ALA A 234 -16.78 -8.26 1.51
N GLY A 235 -17.39 -7.87 2.63
CA GLY A 235 -17.16 -8.45 3.97
C GLY A 235 -15.77 -8.22 4.55
N ALA A 236 -14.98 -7.26 4.04
CA ALA A 236 -13.63 -6.97 4.54
C ALA A 236 -13.64 -6.59 6.02
N ASP A 237 -12.66 -7.08 6.79
CA ASP A 237 -12.44 -6.65 8.17
C ASP A 237 -11.92 -5.22 8.20
N LEU A 238 -11.04 -4.85 7.25
CA LEU A 238 -10.52 -3.49 7.09
C LEU A 238 -10.51 -3.10 5.61
N PHE A 239 -11.06 -1.93 5.29
CA PHE A 239 -10.98 -1.32 3.98
C PHE A 239 -10.13 -0.05 4.05
N VAL A 240 -8.96 -0.06 3.42
CA VAL A 240 -8.08 1.10 3.26
C VAL A 240 -8.51 1.83 2.00
N ALA A 241 -9.17 2.97 2.17
CA ALA A 241 -9.68 3.79 1.08
C ALA A 241 -8.88 5.09 0.95
N HIS A 242 -8.46 5.42 -0.28
CA HIS A 242 -7.75 6.65 -0.55
C HIS A 242 -8.71 7.84 -0.57
N ASN A 243 -8.54 8.75 0.40
CA ASN A 243 -9.31 9.98 0.56
C ASN A 243 -8.52 11.19 0.06
N ALA A 244 -8.27 11.22 -1.24
CA ALA A 244 -7.42 12.22 -1.89
C ALA A 244 -8.15 13.51 -2.26
N VAL A 245 -9.50 13.54 -2.25
CA VAL A 245 -10.29 14.70 -2.66
C VAL A 245 -11.42 14.99 -1.67
N PRO A 246 -11.83 16.28 -1.53
CA PRO A 246 -12.99 16.66 -0.73
C PRO A 246 -14.31 16.26 -1.44
N GLU A 247 -15.43 16.35 -0.71
CA GLU A 247 -16.77 15.97 -1.23
C GLU A 247 -17.17 16.73 -2.49
N GLY A 248 -16.82 17.99 -2.61
CA GLY A 248 -17.17 18.84 -3.76
C GLY A 248 -16.20 18.76 -4.95
N ALA A 249 -15.28 17.78 -4.98
CA ALA A 249 -14.30 17.68 -6.06
C ALA A 249 -14.96 17.46 -7.42
N GLY A 250 -14.45 18.15 -8.44
CA GLY A 250 -14.90 18.09 -9.83
C GLY A 250 -13.76 17.86 -10.83
N GLY A 251 -14.09 17.82 -12.12
CA GLY A 251 -13.10 17.75 -13.19
C GLY A 251 -12.14 16.58 -13.06
N VAL A 252 -10.85 16.87 -13.27
CA VAL A 252 -9.78 15.83 -13.23
C VAL A 252 -9.66 15.17 -11.86
N GLU A 253 -9.81 15.92 -10.78
CA GLU A 253 -9.73 15.39 -9.42
C GLU A 253 -10.77 14.28 -9.19
N ARG A 254 -12.03 14.54 -9.57
CA ARG A 254 -13.13 13.57 -9.44
C ARG A 254 -12.98 12.39 -10.42
N ALA A 255 -12.40 12.62 -11.59
CA ALA A 255 -12.12 11.54 -12.55
C ALA A 255 -11.06 10.55 -12.06
N LEU A 256 -10.18 11.00 -11.14
CA LEU A 256 -9.07 10.19 -10.59
C LEU A 256 -9.39 9.60 -9.22
N HIS A 257 -10.21 10.27 -8.39
CA HIS A 257 -10.36 9.92 -6.97
C HIS A 257 -11.81 9.90 -6.50
N MET A 258 -12.06 9.10 -5.46
CA MET A 258 -13.37 9.00 -4.79
C MET A 258 -13.61 10.18 -3.84
N PRO A 259 -14.74 10.90 -3.95
CA PRO A 259 -15.20 11.74 -2.85
C PRO A 259 -15.61 10.91 -1.63
N PRO A 260 -15.62 11.50 -0.43
CA PRO A 260 -15.99 10.80 0.81
C PRO A 260 -17.35 10.07 0.77
N SER A 261 -18.37 10.65 0.14
CA SER A 261 -19.70 10.00 0.01
C SER A 261 -19.65 8.71 -0.82
N VAL A 262 -18.79 8.66 -1.87
CA VAL A 262 -18.58 7.45 -2.67
C VAL A 262 -17.86 6.39 -1.85
N ILE A 263 -16.84 6.78 -1.05
CA ILE A 263 -16.14 5.86 -0.13
C ILE A 263 -17.16 5.25 0.86
N GLY A 264 -18.00 6.08 1.47
CA GLY A 264 -19.03 5.61 2.40
C GLY A 264 -20.04 4.67 1.75
N ALA A 265 -20.50 4.97 0.54
CA ALA A 265 -21.43 4.12 -0.20
C ALA A 265 -20.83 2.74 -0.54
N ILE A 266 -19.57 2.70 -0.98
CA ILE A 266 -18.85 1.44 -1.25
C ILE A 266 -18.66 0.64 0.05
N ALA A 267 -18.21 1.28 1.14
CA ALA A 267 -18.02 0.62 2.43
C ALA A 267 -19.32 -0.01 2.96
N GLN A 268 -20.45 0.68 2.82
CA GLN A 268 -21.75 0.18 3.20
C GLN A 268 -22.23 -0.96 2.29
N GLY A 269 -22.15 -0.79 0.97
CA GLY A 269 -22.57 -1.80 0.00
C GLY A 269 -21.77 -3.10 0.14
N ALA A 270 -20.47 -2.98 0.39
CA ALA A 270 -19.57 -4.10 0.65
C ALA A 270 -19.68 -4.67 2.07
N LYS A 271 -20.46 -4.08 2.98
CA LYS A 271 -20.54 -4.48 4.40
C LYS A 271 -19.18 -4.56 5.08
N VAL A 272 -18.34 -3.56 4.85
CA VAL A 272 -17.01 -3.43 5.46
C VAL A 272 -17.16 -3.26 6.97
N LYS A 273 -16.31 -3.92 7.77
CA LYS A 273 -16.38 -3.83 9.23
C LYS A 273 -15.70 -2.57 9.77
N HIS A 274 -14.60 -2.14 9.13
CA HIS A 274 -13.83 -0.98 9.53
C HIS A 274 -13.26 -0.26 8.30
N LEU A 275 -13.37 1.07 8.24
CA LEU A 275 -12.87 1.93 7.18
C LEU A 275 -11.65 2.71 7.67
N LEU A 276 -10.54 2.66 6.92
CA LEU A 276 -9.34 3.45 7.15
C LEU A 276 -9.12 4.40 5.97
N LEU A 277 -9.12 5.70 6.23
CA LEU A 277 -8.91 6.74 5.24
C LEU A 277 -7.43 7.08 5.16
N SER A 278 -6.83 6.95 3.99
CA SER A 278 -5.41 7.21 3.72
C SER A 278 -5.23 8.07 2.47
N HIS A 279 -3.99 8.23 1.98
CA HIS A 279 -3.64 9.07 0.83
C HIS A 279 -4.11 10.52 1.04
N ARG A 280 -3.77 11.06 2.21
CA ARG A 280 -4.23 12.38 2.64
C ARG A 280 -3.45 13.48 1.92
N MET A 281 -4.17 14.40 1.28
CA MET A 281 -3.62 15.53 0.53
C MET A 281 -3.95 16.86 1.20
N LEU A 282 -3.23 17.94 0.87
CA LEU A 282 -3.47 19.28 1.44
C LEU A 282 -4.94 19.69 1.34
N ARG A 283 -5.60 19.34 0.25
CA ARG A 283 -7.02 19.64 0.02
C ARG A 283 -8.00 18.85 0.89
N THR A 284 -7.53 17.80 1.58
CA THR A 284 -8.34 16.97 2.51
C THR A 284 -7.90 17.11 3.97
N LEU A 285 -6.67 17.56 4.23
CA LEU A 285 -6.19 17.86 5.57
C LEU A 285 -6.93 19.05 6.16
N GLY A 286 -7.37 18.90 7.43
CA GLY A 286 -8.20 19.90 8.11
C GLY A 286 -9.68 19.87 7.72
N LYS A 287 -10.10 18.90 6.87
CA LYS A 287 -11.49 18.67 6.45
C LYS A 287 -12.02 17.32 6.88
N GLU A 288 -11.46 16.79 7.96
CA GLU A 288 -11.78 15.45 8.46
C GLU A 288 -13.27 15.33 8.86
N GLU A 289 -13.81 16.34 9.54
CA GLU A 289 -15.21 16.35 9.96
C GLU A 289 -16.17 16.40 8.77
N GLU A 290 -15.87 17.23 7.75
CA GLU A 290 -16.62 17.31 6.50
C GLU A 290 -16.65 15.95 5.77
N SER A 291 -15.48 15.31 5.66
CA SER A 291 -15.33 14.00 5.04
C SER A 291 -16.10 12.92 5.83
N LEU A 292 -16.01 12.92 7.15
CA LEU A 292 -16.76 12.00 8.02
C LEU A 292 -18.27 12.21 7.88
N ALA A 293 -18.72 13.46 7.87
CA ALA A 293 -20.15 13.78 7.71
C ALA A 293 -20.69 13.24 6.37
N ALA A 294 -19.92 13.34 5.29
CA ALA A 294 -20.29 12.79 4.00
C ALA A 294 -20.34 11.24 4.01
N ILE A 295 -19.34 10.57 4.59
CA ILE A 295 -19.28 9.11 4.72
C ILE A 295 -20.45 8.61 5.58
N ARG A 296 -20.76 9.29 6.69
CA ARG A 296 -21.83 8.91 7.63
C ARG A 296 -23.24 8.95 7.05
N LYS A 297 -23.45 9.57 5.89
CA LYS A 297 -24.74 9.51 5.18
C LYS A 297 -25.11 8.08 4.74
N SER A 298 -24.12 7.22 4.55
CA SER A 298 -24.34 5.84 4.09
C SER A 298 -23.68 4.78 4.97
N TYR A 299 -22.56 5.05 5.61
CA TYR A 299 -21.79 4.06 6.37
C TYR A 299 -21.74 4.38 7.87
N ALA A 300 -22.29 3.48 8.71
CA ALA A 300 -22.35 3.64 10.17
C ALA A 300 -21.19 2.98 10.93
N GLY A 301 -20.34 2.19 10.25
CA GLY A 301 -19.22 1.47 10.88
C GLY A 301 -18.07 2.37 11.34
N PRO A 302 -17.09 1.84 12.06
CA PRO A 302 -15.90 2.58 12.50
C PRO A 302 -15.13 3.19 11.33
N VAL A 303 -14.64 4.44 11.49
CA VAL A 303 -13.80 5.15 10.52
C VAL A 303 -12.62 5.76 11.26
N ASN A 304 -11.41 5.49 10.77
CA ASN A 304 -10.18 6.12 11.23
C ASN A 304 -9.44 6.79 10.08
N TYR A 305 -8.57 7.73 10.42
CA TYR A 305 -7.59 8.30 9.50
C TYR A 305 -6.23 7.65 9.72
N ALA A 306 -5.53 7.37 8.63
CA ALA A 306 -4.18 6.85 8.67
C ALA A 306 -3.17 7.96 8.99
N ASP A 307 -2.20 7.64 9.83
CA ASP A 307 -0.98 8.41 10.01
C ASP A 307 0.23 7.50 9.77
N ASP A 308 1.36 8.10 9.40
CA ASP A 308 2.61 7.35 9.19
C ASP A 308 2.95 6.54 10.45
N LEU A 309 3.39 5.31 10.27
CA LEU A 309 3.73 4.32 11.28
C LEU A 309 2.56 3.85 12.17
N SER A 310 1.33 4.33 11.95
CA SER A 310 0.17 3.81 12.69
C SER A 310 -0.06 2.33 12.40
N CYS A 311 -0.49 1.60 13.46
CA CYS A 311 -0.69 0.15 13.44
C CYS A 311 -2.14 -0.19 13.77
N PHE A 312 -2.76 -1.08 12.97
CA PHE A 312 -4.12 -1.57 13.12
C PHE A 312 -4.11 -3.09 13.25
N ARG A 313 -4.42 -3.60 14.43
CA ARG A 313 -4.61 -5.05 14.66
C ARG A 313 -6.00 -5.48 14.21
N LEU A 314 -6.10 -6.68 13.59
CA LEU A 314 -7.34 -7.19 12.99
C LEU A 314 -7.94 -8.36 13.77
#